data_d1b4927ea6333c8e02bd86a8c2147245
#
_entry.id   d1b4927ea6333c8e02bd86a8c2147245
#
_cell.length_a   1.000
_cell.length_b   1.000
_cell.length_c   1.000
_cell.angle_alpha   90.00
_cell.angle_beta   90.00
_cell.angle_gamma   90.00
#
_symmetry.space_group_name_H-M   'P 1'
#
loop_
_entity.id
_entity.type
_entity.pdbx_description
1 polymer ?
#
loop_
_entity_poly.entity_id
_entity_poly.type
_entity_poly.pdbx_seq_one_letter_code
_entity_poly.pdbx_strand_id
1 'polypeptide(L)'
;MNHTLPALSKRYSDNPTFILESPELSLSGEGYTCIIGINGSGKSTFGETLAEISANNPGEKWYYLPQHLDRFLFAENLSEQLSALLSQEINQPRLISLIEELGFSDPQGMLHFPFLLMSGGERRRMALVCVFYLEPVRLILDEPEIGVTAKENMVLLSKLHNLTGKNTRVIIISHNAAFVRQSSDIICLINGKIARTGQTKDLLSDPTFELEKYGVRFSQ
;
A
#
# COMPACT_ATOMS: atom_id res chain seq x y z
N MET A 1 -20.55 1.27 -3.03
CA MET A 1 -20.91 -0.09 -2.52
C MET A 1 -20.01 -0.41 -1.37
N ASN A 2 -20.56 -0.82 -0.22
CA ASN A 2 -19.75 -1.23 0.91
C ASN A 2 -18.85 -2.41 0.53
N HIS A 3 -17.67 -2.43 1.10
CA HIS A 3 -16.66 -3.45 0.87
C HIS A 3 -16.36 -4.16 2.20
N THR A 4 -16.28 -5.48 2.15
CA THR A 4 -16.01 -6.30 3.33
C THR A 4 -14.61 -6.88 3.25
N LEU A 5 -13.82 -6.70 4.31
CA LEU A 5 -12.59 -7.45 4.54
C LEU A 5 -12.91 -8.67 5.40
N PRO A 6 -12.38 -9.85 5.08
CA PRO A 6 -12.62 -11.06 5.86
C PRO A 6 -12.01 -10.96 7.26
N ALA A 7 -12.48 -11.78 8.19
CA ALA A 7 -11.83 -11.96 9.46
C ALA A 7 -10.41 -12.53 9.27
N LEU A 8 -9.46 -11.98 10.03
CA LEU A 8 -8.05 -12.38 9.96
C LEU A 8 -7.58 -12.95 11.29
N SER A 9 -6.76 -14.01 11.24
CA SER A 9 -6.04 -14.55 12.39
C SER A 9 -4.67 -15.04 11.96
N LYS A 10 -3.61 -14.59 12.63
CA LYS A 10 -2.23 -15.02 12.38
C LYS A 10 -1.47 -15.14 13.70
N ARG A 11 -0.75 -16.27 13.84
CA ARG A 11 0.22 -16.49 14.91
C ARG A 11 1.55 -16.83 14.31
N TYR A 12 2.63 -16.35 14.89
CA TYR A 12 3.99 -16.68 14.49
C TYR A 12 4.57 -17.71 15.46
N SER A 13 5.26 -18.72 14.93
CA SER A 13 5.90 -19.76 15.73
C SER A 13 7.05 -19.24 16.59
N ASP A 14 7.77 -18.23 16.07
CA ASP A 14 8.90 -17.56 16.70
C ASP A 14 8.51 -16.41 17.65
N ASN A 15 7.26 -15.97 17.58
CA ASN A 15 6.68 -14.98 18.51
C ASN A 15 5.27 -15.39 18.95
N PRO A 16 5.15 -16.39 19.85
CA PRO A 16 3.85 -16.95 20.25
C PRO A 16 3.00 -15.98 21.07
N THR A 17 3.57 -14.90 21.59
CA THR A 17 2.84 -13.87 22.35
C THR A 17 2.13 -12.87 21.45
N PHE A 18 2.57 -12.69 20.19
CA PHE A 18 1.90 -11.84 19.24
C PHE A 18 0.84 -12.62 18.47
N ILE A 19 -0.37 -12.11 18.48
CA ILE A 19 -1.51 -12.69 17.76
C ILE A 19 -2.18 -11.54 17.00
N LEU A 20 -2.27 -11.67 15.67
CA LEU A 20 -3.17 -10.82 14.88
C LEU A 20 -4.58 -11.42 14.96
N GLU A 21 -5.54 -10.61 15.36
CA GLU A 21 -6.97 -10.96 15.36
C GLU A 21 -7.77 -9.75 14.86
N SER A 22 -8.44 -9.90 13.72
CA SER A 22 -9.36 -8.93 13.17
C SER A 22 -10.70 -9.60 12.90
N PRO A 23 -11.82 -9.03 13.34
CA PRO A 23 -13.13 -9.46 12.87
C PRO A 23 -13.30 -9.14 11.37
N GLU A 24 -14.39 -9.59 10.79
CA GLU A 24 -14.84 -9.09 9.51
C GLU A 24 -15.11 -7.58 9.61
N LEU A 25 -14.61 -6.79 8.64
CA LEU A 25 -14.73 -5.34 8.63
C LEU A 25 -15.51 -4.88 7.40
N SER A 26 -16.54 -4.04 7.63
CA SER A 26 -17.25 -3.35 6.56
C SER A 26 -16.67 -1.95 6.37
N LEU A 27 -16.25 -1.61 5.15
CA LEU A 27 -15.67 -0.33 4.77
C LEU A 27 -16.60 0.40 3.80
N SER A 28 -16.48 1.72 3.69
CA SER A 28 -17.36 2.55 2.84
C SER A 28 -17.26 2.18 1.36
N GLY A 29 -16.11 1.65 0.92
CA GLY A 29 -15.86 1.28 -0.47
C GLY A 29 -15.62 2.45 -1.41
N GLU A 30 -15.52 3.67 -0.87
CA GLU A 30 -15.13 4.88 -1.59
C GLU A 30 -13.67 5.23 -1.25
N GLY A 31 -12.89 5.69 -2.22
CA GLY A 31 -11.49 6.05 -1.99
C GLY A 31 -10.63 4.88 -1.47
N TYR A 32 -9.67 5.18 -0.60
CA TYR A 32 -8.80 4.16 0.00
C TYR A 32 -8.95 4.11 1.52
N THR A 33 -8.63 2.95 2.10
CA THR A 33 -8.60 2.72 3.55
C THR A 33 -7.19 2.92 4.08
N CYS A 34 -7.03 3.63 5.20
CA CYS A 34 -5.74 3.78 5.87
C CYS A 34 -5.67 2.90 7.13
N ILE A 35 -4.61 2.09 7.26
CA ILE A 35 -4.30 1.34 8.48
C ILE A 35 -3.24 2.10 9.25
N ILE A 36 -3.55 2.43 10.51
CA ILE A 36 -2.66 3.14 11.43
C ILE A 36 -2.45 2.35 12.71
N GLY A 37 -1.34 2.62 13.39
CA GLY A 37 -0.96 1.98 14.64
C GLY A 37 0.53 2.18 14.91
N ILE A 38 0.96 2.16 16.15
CA ILE A 38 2.38 2.27 16.50
C ILE A 38 3.21 1.13 15.87
N ASN A 39 4.53 1.29 15.87
CA ASN A 39 5.41 0.22 15.39
C ASN A 39 5.20 -1.06 16.22
N GLY A 40 5.16 -2.20 15.55
CA GLY A 40 4.87 -3.50 16.17
C GLY A 40 3.37 -3.76 16.47
N SER A 41 2.46 -2.86 16.12
CA SER A 41 1.02 -3.08 16.33
C SER A 41 0.38 -4.14 15.43
N GLY A 42 1.09 -4.61 14.38
CA GLY A 42 0.62 -5.67 13.47
C GLY A 42 0.11 -5.19 12.13
N LYS A 43 0.38 -3.94 11.71
CA LYS A 43 -0.09 -3.39 10.43
C LYS A 43 0.40 -4.18 9.22
N SER A 44 1.71 -4.41 9.11
CA SER A 44 2.30 -5.20 8.02
C SER A 44 1.79 -6.65 8.06
N THR A 45 1.70 -7.24 9.25
CA THR A 45 1.11 -8.57 9.44
C THR A 45 -0.34 -8.63 8.94
N PHE A 46 -1.14 -7.58 9.16
CA PHE A 46 -2.50 -7.48 8.65
C PHE A 46 -2.50 -7.50 7.11
N GLY A 47 -1.67 -6.67 6.47
CA GLY A 47 -1.56 -6.60 5.01
C GLY A 47 -1.07 -7.93 4.40
N GLU A 48 -0.03 -8.52 4.96
CA GLU A 48 0.51 -9.82 4.54
C GLU A 48 -0.54 -10.94 4.67
N THR A 49 -1.20 -11.03 5.82
CA THR A 49 -2.22 -12.06 6.06
C THR A 49 -3.39 -11.93 5.09
N LEU A 50 -3.86 -10.70 4.84
CA LEU A 50 -4.94 -10.44 3.88
C LEU A 50 -4.52 -10.86 2.45
N ALA A 51 -3.28 -10.57 2.05
CA ALA A 51 -2.75 -11.00 0.76
C ALA A 51 -2.61 -12.52 0.68
N GLU A 52 -2.09 -13.18 1.73
CA GLU A 52 -1.94 -14.63 1.79
C GLU A 52 -3.27 -15.38 1.65
N ILE A 53 -4.30 -15.02 2.44
CA ILE A 53 -5.59 -15.72 2.40
C ILE A 53 -6.33 -15.52 1.08
N SER A 54 -6.09 -14.41 0.40
CA SER A 54 -6.70 -14.09 -0.89
C SER A 54 -5.96 -14.70 -2.10
N ALA A 55 -4.74 -15.19 -1.91
CA ALA A 55 -3.87 -15.65 -3.00
C ALA A 55 -4.47 -16.79 -3.85
N ASN A 56 -5.28 -17.65 -3.23
CA ASN A 56 -5.92 -18.80 -3.88
C ASN A 56 -7.25 -18.44 -4.57
N ASN A 57 -7.73 -17.21 -4.44
CA ASN A 57 -8.96 -16.75 -5.10
C ASN A 57 -8.63 -15.62 -6.09
N PRO A 58 -8.47 -15.91 -7.40
CA PRO A 58 -8.05 -14.91 -8.39
C PRO A 58 -8.94 -13.66 -8.43
N GLY A 59 -10.25 -13.78 -8.17
CA GLY A 59 -11.20 -12.66 -8.13
C GLY A 59 -11.08 -11.79 -6.87
N GLU A 60 -10.38 -12.27 -5.86
CA GLU A 60 -10.24 -11.60 -4.56
C GLU A 60 -8.79 -11.31 -4.16
N LYS A 61 -7.83 -11.66 -5.01
CA LYS A 61 -6.40 -11.52 -4.74
C LYS A 61 -6.01 -10.08 -4.48
N TRP A 62 -5.38 -9.85 -3.33
CA TRP A 62 -4.74 -8.60 -2.98
C TRP A 62 -3.27 -8.60 -3.45
N TYR A 63 -2.91 -7.56 -4.20
CA TYR A 63 -1.51 -7.25 -4.49
C TYR A 63 -0.92 -6.50 -3.30
N TYR A 64 0.18 -7.02 -2.75
CA TYR A 64 0.84 -6.42 -1.58
C TYR A 64 2.21 -5.87 -1.98
N LEU A 65 2.39 -4.57 -1.83
CA LEU A 65 3.69 -3.90 -1.93
C LEU A 65 4.26 -3.73 -0.51
N PRO A 66 5.25 -4.55 -0.11
CA PRO A 66 5.80 -4.53 1.23
C PRO A 66 6.69 -3.31 1.47
N GLN A 67 6.96 -3.02 2.75
CA GLN A 67 7.95 -2.04 3.16
C GLN A 67 9.36 -2.41 2.67
N HIS A 68 9.74 -3.69 2.78
CA HIS A 68 11.00 -4.24 2.28
C HIS A 68 10.81 -4.87 0.90
N LEU A 69 11.53 -4.36 -0.10
CA LEU A 69 11.29 -4.67 -1.51
C LEU A 69 12.02 -5.90 -2.05
N ASP A 70 12.87 -6.56 -1.26
CA ASP A 70 13.75 -7.64 -1.72
C ASP A 70 13.01 -8.86 -2.31
N ARG A 71 11.77 -9.08 -1.87
CA ARG A 71 10.91 -10.13 -2.42
C ARG A 71 9.94 -9.62 -3.49
N PHE A 72 9.76 -8.30 -3.59
CA PHE A 72 8.86 -7.70 -4.56
C PHE A 72 9.55 -7.45 -5.90
N LEU A 73 10.75 -6.89 -5.87
CA LEU A 73 11.60 -6.69 -7.06
C LEU A 73 12.48 -7.94 -7.23
N PHE A 74 11.96 -8.95 -7.94
CA PHE A 74 12.61 -10.26 -8.11
C PHE A 74 13.38 -10.43 -9.43
N ALA A 75 13.15 -9.56 -10.42
CA ALA A 75 13.87 -9.53 -11.68
C ALA A 75 15.08 -8.59 -11.62
N GLU A 76 15.89 -8.54 -12.68
CA GLU A 76 17.03 -7.64 -12.75
C GLU A 76 16.61 -6.17 -12.91
N ASN A 77 15.58 -5.92 -13.75
CA ASN A 77 15.11 -4.58 -14.09
C ASN A 77 13.58 -4.56 -14.32
N LEU A 78 13.03 -3.35 -14.56
CA LEU A 78 11.59 -3.16 -14.70
C LEU A 78 10.99 -3.89 -15.91
N SER A 79 11.70 -3.88 -17.04
CA SER A 79 11.23 -4.55 -18.26
C SER A 79 11.06 -6.05 -18.05
N GLU A 80 12.04 -6.69 -17.44
CA GLU A 80 12.00 -8.13 -17.12
C GLU A 80 10.93 -8.43 -16.05
N GLN A 81 10.84 -7.57 -15.01
CA GLN A 81 9.83 -7.71 -13.96
C GLN A 81 8.41 -7.72 -14.54
N LEU A 82 8.10 -6.75 -15.42
CA LEU A 82 6.78 -6.66 -16.03
C LEU A 82 6.54 -7.77 -17.05
N SER A 83 7.55 -8.18 -17.82
CA SER A 83 7.45 -9.29 -18.75
C SER A 83 7.14 -10.62 -18.05
N ALA A 84 7.67 -10.81 -16.84
CA ALA A 84 7.39 -12.00 -16.03
C ALA A 84 5.98 -11.99 -15.40
N LEU A 85 5.40 -10.81 -15.18
CA LEU A 85 4.08 -10.64 -14.54
C LEU A 85 2.93 -10.55 -15.53
N LEU A 86 3.20 -10.15 -16.78
CA LEU A 86 2.20 -9.90 -17.81
C LEU A 86 2.25 -10.97 -18.90
N SER A 87 1.07 -11.41 -19.33
CA SER A 87 0.93 -12.30 -20.50
C SER A 87 0.78 -11.53 -21.83
N GLN A 88 0.88 -10.20 -21.80
CA GLN A 88 0.68 -9.31 -22.94
C GLN A 88 1.89 -8.40 -23.12
N GLU A 89 2.03 -7.81 -24.30
CA GLU A 89 3.09 -6.84 -24.59
C GLU A 89 2.99 -5.60 -23.69
N ILE A 90 4.16 -5.08 -23.30
CA ILE A 90 4.29 -3.88 -22.49
C ILE A 90 3.98 -2.64 -23.34
N ASN A 91 3.01 -1.85 -22.94
CA ASN A 91 2.77 -0.52 -23.51
C ASN A 91 3.88 0.44 -23.04
N GLN A 92 4.95 0.53 -23.82
CA GLN A 92 6.12 1.34 -23.47
C GLN A 92 5.80 2.82 -23.29
N PRO A 93 5.00 3.51 -24.13
CA PRO A 93 4.66 4.92 -23.90
C PRO A 93 4.00 5.16 -22.53
N ARG A 94 3.07 4.31 -22.12
CA ARG A 94 2.43 4.41 -20.80
C ARG A 94 3.42 4.17 -19.66
N LEU A 95 4.32 3.19 -19.84
CA LEU A 95 5.32 2.87 -18.82
C LEU A 95 6.33 4.01 -18.64
N ILE A 96 6.82 4.58 -19.75
CA ILE A 96 7.72 5.74 -19.75
C ILE A 96 7.09 6.93 -19.05
N SER A 97 5.81 7.24 -19.35
CA SER A 97 5.07 8.30 -18.66
C SER A 97 4.99 8.09 -17.14
N LEU A 98 4.74 6.87 -16.69
CA LEU A 98 4.71 6.55 -15.25
C LEU A 98 6.08 6.72 -14.58
N ILE A 99 7.16 6.33 -15.25
CA ILE A 99 8.52 6.50 -14.74
C ILE A 99 8.85 8.00 -14.59
N GLU A 100 8.52 8.81 -15.60
CA GLU A 100 8.71 10.26 -15.56
C GLU A 100 7.90 10.92 -14.44
N GLU A 101 6.60 10.57 -14.32
CA GLU A 101 5.72 11.12 -13.29
C GLU A 101 6.21 10.81 -11.86
N LEU A 102 6.88 9.68 -11.66
CA LEU A 102 7.51 9.30 -10.39
C LEU A 102 8.94 9.85 -10.22
N GLY A 103 9.32 10.84 -11.04
CA GLY A 103 10.49 11.69 -10.80
C GLY A 103 11.82 11.14 -11.31
N PHE A 104 11.82 10.25 -12.28
CA PHE A 104 13.04 9.83 -12.97
C PHE A 104 13.34 10.72 -14.16
N SER A 105 14.58 11.21 -14.25
CA SER A 105 15.03 12.14 -15.31
C SER A 105 15.32 11.47 -16.65
N ASP A 106 15.66 10.18 -16.63
CA ASP A 106 15.87 9.36 -17.85
C ASP A 106 14.89 8.15 -17.85
N PRO A 107 13.61 8.36 -18.20
CA PRO A 107 12.61 7.31 -18.12
C PRO A 107 12.92 6.12 -19.03
N GLN A 108 13.55 6.33 -20.19
CA GLN A 108 13.91 5.26 -21.13
C GLN A 108 15.05 4.40 -20.60
N GLY A 109 16.12 5.02 -20.08
CA GLY A 109 17.24 4.31 -19.47
C GLY A 109 16.81 3.48 -18.27
N MET A 110 15.82 3.94 -17.52
CA MET A 110 15.31 3.24 -16.34
C MET A 110 14.58 1.94 -16.62
N LEU A 111 14.12 1.69 -17.86
CA LEU A 111 13.48 0.42 -18.24
C LEU A 111 14.36 -0.80 -18.01
N HIS A 112 15.67 -0.65 -18.29
CA HIS A 112 16.67 -1.71 -18.21
C HIS A 112 17.72 -1.47 -17.12
N PHE A 113 17.56 -0.41 -16.33
CA PHE A 113 18.50 -0.11 -15.25
C PHE A 113 18.35 -1.13 -14.11
N PRO A 114 19.45 -1.79 -13.67
CA PRO A 114 19.39 -2.83 -12.65
C PRO A 114 18.88 -2.33 -11.31
N PHE A 115 17.90 -2.99 -10.72
CA PHE A 115 17.35 -2.62 -9.40
C PHE A 115 18.41 -2.60 -8.30
N LEU A 116 19.41 -3.49 -8.37
CA LEU A 116 20.50 -3.56 -7.40
C LEU A 116 21.40 -2.31 -7.36
N LEU A 117 21.45 -1.56 -8.47
CA LEU A 117 22.24 -0.32 -8.56
C LEU A 117 21.45 0.92 -8.16
N MET A 118 20.16 0.80 -7.90
CA MET A 118 19.30 1.89 -7.46
C MET A 118 19.45 2.14 -5.96
N SER A 119 19.38 3.41 -5.57
CA SER A 119 19.17 3.80 -4.17
C SER A 119 17.86 3.25 -3.62
N GLY A 120 17.69 3.19 -2.29
CA GLY A 120 16.47 2.71 -1.66
C GLY A 120 15.21 3.50 -2.10
N GLY A 121 15.33 4.82 -2.26
CA GLY A 121 14.24 5.68 -2.73
C GLY A 121 13.90 5.42 -4.21
N GLU A 122 14.89 5.23 -5.06
CA GLU A 122 14.67 4.87 -6.48
C GLU A 122 14.02 3.49 -6.61
N ARG A 123 14.49 2.50 -5.87
CA ARG A 123 13.86 1.17 -5.82
C ARG A 123 12.39 1.26 -5.38
N ARG A 124 12.09 2.11 -4.37
CA ARG A 124 10.72 2.32 -3.90
C ARG A 124 9.83 2.92 -4.99
N ARG A 125 10.28 3.98 -5.64
CA ARG A 125 9.56 4.60 -6.75
C ARG A 125 9.38 3.64 -7.92
N MET A 126 10.38 2.84 -8.24
CA MET A 126 10.31 1.85 -9.32
C MET A 126 9.30 0.73 -9.00
N ALA A 127 9.23 0.30 -7.74
CA ALA A 127 8.20 -0.64 -7.28
C ALA A 127 6.79 -0.04 -7.41
N LEU A 128 6.62 1.26 -7.12
CA LEU A 128 5.36 1.98 -7.34
C LEU A 128 5.02 2.09 -8.83
N VAL A 129 6.01 2.36 -9.71
CA VAL A 129 5.82 2.30 -11.18
C VAL A 129 5.25 0.95 -11.59
N CYS A 130 5.86 -0.15 -11.11
CA CYS A 130 5.41 -1.50 -11.40
C CYS A 130 3.94 -1.71 -10.98
N VAL A 131 3.59 -1.35 -9.75
CA VAL A 131 2.22 -1.50 -9.22
C VAL A 131 1.21 -0.66 -10.01
N PHE A 132 1.53 0.61 -10.30
CA PHE A 132 0.63 1.49 -11.05
C PHE A 132 0.49 1.08 -12.52
N TYR A 133 1.52 0.47 -13.09
CA TYR A 133 1.43 -0.09 -14.42
C TYR A 133 0.52 -1.32 -14.48
N LEU A 134 0.58 -2.19 -13.47
CA LEU A 134 -0.24 -3.42 -13.37
C LEU A 134 -1.72 -3.13 -13.09
N GLU A 135 -2.06 -1.99 -12.50
CA GLU A 135 -3.43 -1.61 -12.10
C GLU A 135 -4.21 -2.77 -11.45
N PRO A 136 -3.73 -3.34 -10.34
CA PRO A 136 -4.40 -4.46 -9.71
C PRO A 136 -5.77 -4.05 -9.17
N VAL A 137 -6.75 -4.93 -9.22
CA VAL A 137 -8.12 -4.66 -8.69
C VAL A 137 -8.11 -4.42 -7.18
N ARG A 138 -7.15 -5.02 -6.46
CA ARG A 138 -6.98 -4.87 -5.00
C ARG A 138 -5.53 -4.68 -4.67
N LEU A 139 -5.21 -3.63 -3.94
CA LEU A 139 -3.85 -3.18 -3.65
C LEU A 139 -3.66 -2.87 -2.18
N ILE A 140 -2.56 -3.37 -1.61
CA ILE A 140 -2.08 -2.97 -0.29
C ILE A 140 -0.70 -2.35 -0.48
N LEU A 141 -0.51 -1.14 0.05
CA LEU A 141 0.77 -0.43 0.07
C LEU A 141 1.24 -0.29 1.53
N ASP A 142 2.40 -0.83 1.84
CA ASP A 142 2.98 -0.74 3.19
C ASP A 142 4.06 0.34 3.21
N GLU A 143 3.76 1.44 3.91
CA GLU A 143 4.59 2.64 4.04
C GLU A 143 5.14 3.14 2.69
N PRO A 144 4.25 3.42 1.69
CA PRO A 144 4.68 3.78 0.34
C PRO A 144 5.46 5.11 0.29
N GLU A 145 5.33 5.95 1.31
CA GLU A 145 5.97 7.25 1.44
C GLU A 145 7.44 7.19 1.87
N ILE A 146 7.96 6.05 2.33
CA ILE A 146 9.34 5.95 2.79
C ILE A 146 10.32 6.13 1.62
N GLY A 147 11.27 7.07 1.78
CA GLY A 147 12.27 7.38 0.77
C GLY A 147 11.74 8.16 -0.43
N VAL A 148 10.54 8.72 -0.31
CA VAL A 148 9.86 9.52 -1.33
C VAL A 148 9.79 10.98 -0.87
N THR A 149 10.06 11.92 -1.77
CA THR A 149 9.99 13.36 -1.47
C THR A 149 8.56 13.85 -1.30
N ALA A 150 8.36 15.04 -0.74
CA ALA A 150 7.04 15.65 -0.61
C ALA A 150 6.33 15.82 -1.97
N LYS A 151 7.07 16.17 -3.03
CA LYS A 151 6.53 16.30 -4.39
C LYS A 151 6.05 14.95 -4.93
N GLU A 152 6.85 13.91 -4.73
CA GLU A 152 6.51 12.54 -5.17
C GLU A 152 5.34 11.97 -4.36
N ASN A 153 5.21 12.33 -3.08
CA ASN A 153 4.03 11.98 -2.26
C ASN A 153 2.74 12.58 -2.82
N MET A 154 2.78 13.80 -3.36
CA MET A 154 1.62 14.41 -4.03
C MET A 154 1.23 13.63 -5.30
N VAL A 155 2.22 13.20 -6.09
CA VAL A 155 1.98 12.34 -7.26
C VAL A 155 1.39 11.00 -6.83
N LEU A 156 1.94 10.39 -5.77
CA LEU A 156 1.43 9.14 -5.21
C LEU A 156 -0.05 9.26 -4.80
N LEU A 157 -0.41 10.30 -4.05
CA LEU A 157 -1.80 10.56 -3.64
C LEU A 157 -2.73 10.74 -4.85
N SER A 158 -2.30 11.48 -5.88
CA SER A 158 -3.06 11.65 -7.13
C SER A 158 -3.27 10.30 -7.85
N LYS A 159 -2.24 9.47 -7.93
CA LYS A 159 -2.34 8.13 -8.54
C LYS A 159 -3.29 7.22 -7.77
N LEU A 160 -3.25 7.24 -6.46
CA LEU A 160 -4.16 6.48 -5.59
C LEU A 160 -5.61 6.90 -5.81
N HIS A 161 -5.86 8.20 -5.91
CA HIS A 161 -7.19 8.72 -6.22
C HIS A 161 -7.71 8.25 -7.58
N ASN A 162 -6.84 8.26 -8.59
CA ASN A 162 -7.19 7.76 -9.93
C ASN A 162 -7.48 6.25 -9.95
N LEU A 163 -6.73 5.45 -9.17
CA LEU A 163 -6.97 4.02 -9.05
C LEU A 163 -8.33 3.72 -8.39
N THR A 164 -8.62 4.38 -7.28
CA THR A 164 -9.88 4.18 -6.56
C THR A 164 -11.09 4.65 -7.39
N GLY A 165 -10.92 5.70 -8.20
CA GLY A 165 -11.92 6.14 -9.19
C GLY A 165 -12.22 5.11 -10.29
N LYS A 166 -11.31 4.13 -10.52
CA LYS A 166 -11.47 3.00 -11.45
C LYS A 166 -11.95 1.70 -10.78
N ASN A 167 -12.52 1.77 -9.58
CA ASN A 167 -12.95 0.63 -8.76
C ASN A 167 -11.80 -0.25 -8.21
N THR A 168 -10.56 0.22 -8.22
CA THR A 168 -9.47 -0.44 -7.51
C THR A 168 -9.66 -0.23 -6.01
N ARG A 169 -9.61 -1.31 -5.24
CA ARG A 169 -9.64 -1.24 -3.77
C ARG A 169 -8.24 -1.08 -3.25
N VAL A 170 -8.00 -0.02 -2.49
CA VAL A 170 -6.67 0.31 -1.98
C VAL A 170 -6.68 0.37 -0.46
N ILE A 171 -5.72 -0.32 0.14
CA ILE A 171 -5.38 -0.20 1.55
C ILE A 171 -3.97 0.38 1.64
N ILE A 172 -3.78 1.38 2.49
CA ILE A 172 -2.48 2.00 2.74
C ILE A 172 -2.16 1.84 4.22
N ILE A 173 -1.01 1.26 4.51
CA ILE A 173 -0.43 1.28 5.84
C ILE A 173 0.49 2.49 5.87
N SER A 174 0.21 3.48 6.72
CA SER A 174 0.98 4.72 6.75
C SER A 174 0.99 5.37 8.12
N HIS A 175 2.08 6.06 8.41
CA HIS A 175 2.23 6.97 9.56
C HIS A 175 2.08 8.45 9.16
N ASN A 176 1.87 8.75 7.88
CA ASN A 176 1.80 10.11 7.37
C ASN A 176 0.38 10.66 7.47
N ALA A 177 0.21 11.77 8.19
CA ALA A 177 -1.09 12.41 8.41
C ALA A 177 -1.81 12.79 7.11
N ALA A 178 -1.07 13.11 6.02
CA ALA A 178 -1.68 13.45 4.73
C ALA A 178 -2.43 12.27 4.13
N PHE A 179 -1.85 11.05 4.17
CA PHE A 179 -2.54 9.84 3.72
C PHE A 179 -3.71 9.49 4.62
N VAL A 180 -3.56 9.61 5.94
CA VAL A 180 -4.65 9.32 6.89
C VAL A 180 -5.84 10.24 6.66
N ARG A 181 -5.61 11.57 6.52
CA ARG A 181 -6.69 12.56 6.38
C ARG A 181 -7.44 12.47 5.06
N GLN A 182 -6.79 11.98 4.00
CA GLN A 182 -7.40 11.81 2.68
C GLN A 182 -8.02 10.43 2.46
N SER A 183 -7.87 9.51 3.41
CA SER A 183 -8.53 8.20 3.34
C SER A 183 -10.04 8.31 3.57
N SER A 184 -10.79 7.36 3.06
CA SER A 184 -12.24 7.26 3.31
C SER A 184 -12.54 6.57 4.64
N ASP A 185 -11.74 5.56 4.97
CA ASP A 185 -11.87 4.79 6.19
C ASP A 185 -10.52 4.67 6.89
N ILE A 186 -10.57 4.56 8.22
CA ILE A 186 -9.40 4.28 9.06
C ILE A 186 -9.62 2.97 9.81
N ILE A 187 -8.56 2.16 9.87
CA ILE A 187 -8.44 0.99 10.74
C ILE A 187 -7.28 1.24 11.70
N CYS A 188 -7.58 1.27 13.00
CA CYS A 188 -6.58 1.47 14.06
C CYS A 188 -6.20 0.15 14.69
N LEU A 189 -4.91 -0.19 14.67
CA LEU A 189 -4.36 -1.42 15.25
C LEU A 189 -3.55 -1.14 16.51
N ILE A 190 -3.82 -1.92 17.56
CA ILE A 190 -3.04 -1.96 18.81
C ILE A 190 -2.80 -3.45 19.15
N ASN A 191 -1.55 -3.84 19.29
CA ASN A 191 -1.16 -5.20 19.70
C ASN A 191 -1.89 -6.32 18.92
N GLY A 192 -1.96 -6.19 17.60
CA GLY A 192 -2.57 -7.19 16.73
C GLY A 192 -4.11 -7.17 16.69
N LYS A 193 -4.76 -6.23 17.36
CA LYS A 193 -6.23 -6.15 17.42
C LYS A 193 -6.74 -4.83 16.88
N ILE A 194 -7.96 -4.87 16.33
CA ILE A 194 -8.66 -3.64 15.92
C ILE A 194 -9.08 -2.88 17.18
N ALA A 195 -8.51 -1.69 17.38
CA ALA A 195 -8.87 -0.79 18.46
C ALA A 195 -10.04 0.13 18.10
N ARG A 196 -10.01 0.67 16.86
CA ARG A 196 -11.08 1.49 16.28
C ARG A 196 -11.12 1.31 14.78
N THR A 197 -12.28 1.46 14.18
CA THR A 197 -12.47 1.53 12.73
C THR A 197 -13.69 2.38 12.40
N GLY A 198 -13.69 3.02 11.25
CA GLY A 198 -14.81 3.83 10.78
C GLY A 198 -14.43 4.80 9.67
N GLN A 199 -15.41 5.57 9.22
CA GLN A 199 -15.15 6.61 8.23
C GLN A 199 -14.22 7.67 8.82
N THR A 200 -13.25 8.10 8.01
CA THR A 200 -12.23 9.07 8.43
C THR A 200 -12.83 10.36 8.95
N LYS A 201 -13.85 10.90 8.27
CA LYS A 201 -14.54 12.12 8.70
C LYS A 201 -15.17 12.01 10.09
N ASP A 202 -15.75 10.85 10.40
CA ASP A 202 -16.44 10.63 11.67
C ASP A 202 -15.42 10.46 12.81
N LEU A 203 -14.36 9.67 12.56
CA LEU A 203 -13.28 9.48 13.53
C LEU A 203 -12.53 10.80 13.82
N LEU A 204 -12.20 11.58 12.80
CA LEU A 204 -11.50 12.86 12.99
C LEU A 204 -12.37 13.94 13.64
N SER A 205 -13.69 13.79 13.62
CA SER A 205 -14.63 14.69 14.31
C SER A 205 -14.86 14.31 15.77
N ASP A 206 -14.46 13.11 16.19
CA ASP A 206 -14.55 12.64 17.57
C ASP A 206 -13.41 13.25 18.40
N PRO A 207 -13.69 14.11 19.39
CA PRO A 207 -12.66 14.76 20.21
C PRO A 207 -11.83 13.78 21.06
N THR A 208 -12.27 12.53 21.20
CA THR A 208 -11.53 11.46 21.90
C THR A 208 -10.57 10.71 20.99
N PHE A 209 -10.59 10.98 19.69
CA PHE A 209 -9.75 10.30 18.70
C PHE A 209 -8.48 11.12 18.45
N GLU A 210 -7.36 10.63 18.94
CA GLU A 210 -6.04 11.26 18.81
C GLU A 210 -5.16 10.42 17.89
N LEU A 211 -4.83 10.96 16.73
CA LEU A 211 -4.01 10.28 15.71
C LEU A 211 -2.62 9.91 16.24
N GLU A 212 -2.05 10.73 17.12
CA GLU A 212 -0.73 10.53 17.72
C GLU A 212 -0.65 9.22 18.53
N LYS A 213 -1.75 8.83 19.19
CA LYS A 213 -1.84 7.55 19.91
C LYS A 213 -1.63 6.34 19.01
N TYR A 214 -1.90 6.50 17.72
CA TYR A 214 -1.70 5.48 16.70
C TYR A 214 -0.43 5.71 15.87
N GLY A 215 0.50 6.55 16.36
CA GLY A 215 1.80 6.77 15.75
C GLY A 215 1.78 7.60 14.46
N VAL A 216 0.69 8.30 14.17
CA VAL A 216 0.60 9.19 13.01
C VAL A 216 1.46 10.42 13.24
N ARG A 217 2.25 10.79 12.23
CA ARG A 217 3.16 11.93 12.27
C ARG A 217 2.63 13.06 11.40
N PHE A 218 2.62 14.25 11.96
CA PHE A 218 2.37 15.48 11.21
C PHE A 218 3.72 15.96 10.66
N SER A 219 3.85 16.04 9.33
CA SER A 219 4.99 16.72 8.72
C SER A 219 4.95 18.20 9.13
N GLN A 220 6.05 18.66 9.72
CA GLN A 220 6.28 20.09 9.94
C GLN A 220 6.44 20.81 8.62
#